data_0b472a635f5a97a4574594c10ea6ae87
#
_entry.id   0b472a635f5a97a4574594c10ea6ae87
#
_cell.length_a   1.000
_cell.length_b   1.000
_cell.length_c   1.000
_cell.angle_alpha   90.00
_cell.angle_beta   90.00
_cell.angle_gamma   90.00
#
_symmetry.space_group_name_H-M   'P 1'
#
loop_
_entity.id
_entity.type
_entity.pdbx_description
1 polymer ?
#
loop_
_entity_poly.entity_id
_entity_poly.type
_entity_poly.pdbx_seq_one_letter_code
_entity_poly.pdbx_strand_id
1 'polypeptide(L)'
;HATGTKKNLFLMTGSFALMIVLFFAFSACLDFVHKLLPSVTSKFTPDITIASQDDTNSLDGNLPDKIAEIEGVESAFGMMTRTALSVEVNGNETEIDLFSHDKTLLDTFKKSVISGDISRVYEDGNYAMAVYNQDYRLSVGDKIKTGNQELEIVCVTSEGVGSVSGAPTVVCSEKTFMRLTGECRFAMISVVLKKDVSEAAVSKIRDLVGDCLFVDNREENSDINGSYWVFRIASYGFLAIISLITVLNITNSISMGVSARIKQYGAMRAVGMGSGQVAKMITAEAVTYAICGTAAGIILGLLLHYLIYAKIVITHFGGSWNIPFATIAIVLLLVVFSCIVAIYAPAKRIRNMAITATINEL
;
A
#
# COMPACT_ATOMS: atom_id res chain seq x y z
N HIS A 1 38.05 18.25 26.65
CA HIS A 1 36.73 17.91 27.21
C HIS A 1 35.56 18.18 26.21
N ALA A 2 35.60 19.28 25.48
CA ALA A 2 34.56 19.69 24.52
C ALA A 2 34.41 18.72 23.33
N THR A 3 35.45 18.02 22.93
CA THR A 3 35.45 17.08 21.79
C THR A 3 34.77 15.76 22.14
N GLY A 4 34.93 15.24 23.35
CA GLY A 4 34.27 14.01 23.83
C GLY A 4 32.75 14.15 23.93
N THR A 5 32.28 15.34 24.36
CA THR A 5 30.85 15.65 24.48
C THR A 5 30.18 15.77 23.10
N LYS A 6 30.85 16.36 22.12
CA LYS A 6 30.36 16.47 20.74
C LYS A 6 30.30 15.11 20.03
N LYS A 7 31.29 14.23 20.26
CA LYS A 7 31.33 12.89 19.70
C LYS A 7 30.17 12.02 20.22
N ASN A 8 29.92 12.07 21.53
CA ASN A 8 28.81 11.34 22.16
C ASN A 8 27.45 11.87 21.67
N LEU A 9 27.29 13.19 21.58
CA LEU A 9 26.10 13.82 21.01
C LEU A 9 25.82 13.31 19.60
N PHE A 10 26.83 13.32 18.72
CA PHE A 10 26.70 12.85 17.34
C PHE A 10 26.33 11.37 17.26
N LEU A 11 26.98 10.52 18.05
CA LEU A 11 26.69 9.08 18.07
C LEU A 11 25.27 8.78 18.56
N MET A 12 24.81 9.48 19.61
CA MET A 12 23.47 9.29 20.16
C MET A 12 22.40 9.78 19.17
N THR A 13 22.55 11.01 18.69
CA THR A 13 21.63 11.60 17.69
C THR A 13 21.60 10.77 16.40
N GLY A 14 22.77 10.28 15.95
CA GLY A 14 22.89 9.43 14.78
C GLY A 14 22.21 8.07 14.95
N SER A 15 22.31 7.45 16.13
CA SER A 15 21.63 6.20 16.43
C SER A 15 20.10 6.35 16.41
N PHE A 16 19.57 7.45 17.00
CA PHE A 16 18.15 7.78 16.89
C PHE A 16 17.71 7.97 15.44
N ALA A 17 18.45 8.80 14.71
CA ALA A 17 18.14 9.08 13.32
C ALA A 17 18.14 7.81 12.46
N LEU A 18 19.14 6.94 12.64
CA LEU A 18 19.25 5.69 11.89
C LEU A 18 18.04 4.77 12.11
N MET A 19 17.58 4.61 13.36
CA MET A 19 16.41 3.77 13.65
C MET A 19 15.13 4.32 13.04
N ILE A 20 14.96 5.64 13.04
CA ILE A 20 13.81 6.29 12.42
C ILE A 20 13.87 6.11 10.88
N VAL A 21 15.05 6.27 10.28
CA VAL A 21 15.26 6.03 8.84
C VAL A 21 14.92 4.60 8.46
N LEU A 22 15.35 3.60 9.24
CA LEU A 22 15.00 2.20 8.99
C LEU A 22 13.48 1.95 9.09
N PHE A 23 12.82 2.60 10.04
CA PHE A 23 11.37 2.51 10.17
C PHE A 23 10.64 3.05 8.93
N PHE A 24 11.07 4.20 8.42
CA PHE A 24 10.52 4.77 7.18
C PHE A 24 10.82 3.92 5.95
N ALA A 25 12.03 3.36 5.84
CA ALA A 25 12.39 2.48 4.74
C ALA A 25 11.51 1.23 4.73
N PHE A 26 11.29 0.62 5.90
CA PHE A 26 10.42 -0.55 6.03
C PHE A 26 8.96 -0.21 5.74
N SER A 27 8.46 0.96 6.20
CA SER A 27 7.11 1.44 5.86
C SER A 27 6.93 1.56 4.33
N ALA A 28 7.90 2.11 3.60
CA ALA A 28 7.83 2.20 2.14
C ALA A 28 7.79 0.83 1.46
N CYS A 29 8.53 -0.15 1.98
CA CYS A 29 8.46 -1.53 1.49
C CYS A 29 7.09 -2.17 1.74
N LEU A 30 6.47 -1.90 2.90
CA LEU A 30 5.11 -2.37 3.20
C LEU A 30 4.08 -1.75 2.26
N ASP A 31 4.19 -0.46 1.96
CA ASP A 31 3.30 0.22 1.00
C ASP A 31 3.38 -0.43 -0.39
N PHE A 32 4.58 -0.82 -0.83
CA PHE A 32 4.77 -1.57 -2.07
C PHE A 32 4.06 -2.92 -2.04
N VAL A 33 4.27 -3.70 -0.98
CA VAL A 33 3.66 -5.02 -0.86
C VAL A 33 2.14 -4.93 -0.76
N HIS A 34 1.61 -3.94 -0.03
CA HIS A 34 0.16 -3.69 0.03
C HIS A 34 -0.42 -3.33 -1.36
N LYS A 35 0.36 -2.72 -2.23
CA LYS A 35 -0.06 -2.44 -3.61
C LYS A 35 0.07 -3.65 -4.54
N LEU A 36 0.99 -4.58 -4.26
CA LEU A 36 1.08 -5.85 -4.99
C LEU A 36 -0.08 -6.81 -4.69
N LEU A 37 -0.65 -6.73 -3.48
CA LEU A 37 -1.66 -7.67 -2.98
C LEU A 37 -3.13 -7.17 -3.02
N PRO A 38 -3.50 -6.01 -3.61
CA PRO A 38 -4.89 -5.52 -3.54
C PRO A 38 -5.85 -6.39 -4.33
N SER A 39 -5.39 -7.03 -5.39
CA SER A 39 -6.18 -7.92 -6.23
C SER A 39 -6.74 -9.14 -5.49
N VAL A 40 -6.12 -9.51 -4.37
CA VAL A 40 -6.47 -10.69 -3.57
C VAL A 40 -7.62 -10.43 -2.60
N THR A 41 -7.80 -9.18 -2.16
CA THR A 41 -8.87 -8.78 -1.23
C THR A 41 -9.90 -7.88 -1.88
N SER A 42 -9.76 -7.62 -3.18
CA SER A 42 -10.76 -6.85 -3.91
C SER A 42 -12.05 -7.66 -3.98
N LYS A 43 -13.19 -7.01 -3.88
CA LYS A 43 -14.53 -7.59 -4.06
C LYS A 43 -14.74 -8.21 -5.46
N PHE A 44 -13.69 -8.38 -6.25
CA PHE A 44 -13.62 -8.70 -7.67
C PHE A 44 -12.86 -9.96 -8.05
N THR A 45 -12.31 -10.73 -7.10
CA THR A 45 -12.00 -12.12 -7.41
C THR A 45 -13.32 -12.83 -7.55
N PRO A 46 -13.75 -13.19 -8.76
CA PRO A 46 -15.00 -13.90 -8.93
C PRO A 46 -14.90 -15.27 -8.25
N ASP A 47 -15.97 -15.67 -7.59
CA ASP A 47 -16.06 -17.02 -7.02
C ASP A 47 -16.14 -18.07 -8.12
N ILE A 48 -16.78 -17.71 -9.25
CA ILE A 48 -16.87 -18.55 -10.43
C ILE A 48 -16.51 -17.72 -11.66
N THR A 49 -15.66 -18.27 -12.52
CA THR A 49 -15.36 -17.72 -13.84
C THR A 49 -15.91 -18.66 -14.90
N ILE A 50 -16.70 -18.11 -15.82
CA ILE A 50 -17.22 -18.79 -16.99
C ILE A 50 -16.58 -18.14 -18.21
N ALA A 51 -15.89 -18.91 -19.03
CA ALA A 51 -15.23 -18.39 -20.20
C ALA A 51 -15.63 -19.17 -21.46
N SER A 52 -15.50 -18.50 -22.60
CA SER A 52 -15.61 -19.14 -23.91
C SER A 52 -14.47 -20.14 -24.09
N GLN A 53 -14.71 -21.27 -24.75
CA GLN A 53 -13.65 -22.24 -25.04
C GLN A 53 -12.60 -21.73 -26.00
N ASP A 54 -12.96 -20.79 -26.88
CA ASP A 54 -12.10 -20.27 -27.95
C ASP A 54 -11.54 -18.88 -27.66
N ASP A 55 -11.60 -18.41 -26.42
CA ASP A 55 -11.20 -17.03 -26.00
C ASP A 55 -11.86 -15.92 -26.87
N THR A 56 -13.01 -16.21 -27.44
CA THR A 56 -13.78 -15.28 -28.28
C THR A 56 -15.00 -14.75 -27.55
N ASN A 57 -15.57 -13.64 -28.02
CA ASN A 57 -16.85 -13.12 -27.53
C ASN A 57 -18.02 -13.99 -28.06
N SER A 58 -18.22 -15.18 -27.47
CA SER A 58 -19.21 -16.16 -27.95
C SER A 58 -20.31 -16.47 -26.93
N LEU A 59 -20.19 -16.07 -25.67
CA LEU A 59 -21.19 -16.28 -24.61
C LEU A 59 -22.42 -15.39 -24.83
N ASP A 60 -23.63 -15.95 -24.59
CA ASP A 60 -24.88 -15.21 -24.73
C ASP A 60 -24.92 -13.94 -23.88
N GLY A 61 -25.30 -12.81 -24.49
CA GLY A 61 -25.39 -11.52 -23.82
C GLY A 61 -26.37 -11.47 -22.64
N ASN A 62 -27.37 -12.36 -22.58
CA ASN A 62 -28.33 -12.43 -21.48
C ASN A 62 -27.90 -13.42 -20.40
N LEU A 63 -26.77 -14.09 -20.54
CA LEU A 63 -26.32 -15.11 -19.61
C LEU A 63 -25.99 -14.54 -18.21
N PRO A 64 -25.35 -13.38 -18.05
CA PRO A 64 -25.13 -12.77 -16.74
C PRO A 64 -26.45 -12.53 -15.98
N ASP A 65 -27.48 -12.00 -16.65
CA ASP A 65 -28.80 -11.74 -16.03
C ASP A 65 -29.44 -13.04 -15.54
N LYS A 66 -29.42 -14.10 -16.36
CA LYS A 66 -29.93 -15.41 -15.99
C LYS A 66 -29.19 -16.03 -14.79
N ILE A 67 -27.89 -15.84 -14.72
CA ILE A 67 -27.08 -16.30 -13.58
C ILE A 67 -27.40 -15.50 -12.33
N ALA A 68 -27.57 -14.17 -12.45
CA ALA A 68 -27.89 -13.28 -11.33
C ALA A 68 -29.26 -13.59 -10.68
N GLU A 69 -30.21 -14.21 -11.42
CA GLU A 69 -31.50 -14.66 -10.88
C GLU A 69 -31.41 -15.93 -10.01
N ILE A 70 -30.27 -16.63 -10.03
CA ILE A 70 -30.08 -17.85 -9.23
C ILE A 70 -29.94 -17.49 -7.76
N GLU A 71 -30.75 -18.11 -6.89
CA GLU A 71 -30.66 -17.92 -5.44
C GLU A 71 -29.23 -18.26 -4.93
N GLY A 72 -28.59 -17.34 -4.23
CA GLY A 72 -27.21 -17.47 -3.75
C GLY A 72 -26.19 -16.73 -4.59
N VAL A 73 -26.54 -16.21 -5.76
CA VAL A 73 -25.70 -15.29 -6.53
C VAL A 73 -25.86 -13.86 -5.96
N GLU A 74 -24.76 -13.18 -5.74
CA GLU A 74 -24.75 -11.76 -5.36
C GLU A 74 -24.76 -10.87 -6.63
N SER A 75 -23.93 -11.24 -7.61
CA SER A 75 -23.85 -10.53 -8.90
C SER A 75 -23.17 -11.40 -9.96
N ALA A 76 -23.45 -11.11 -11.23
CA ALA A 76 -22.78 -11.69 -12.37
C ALA A 76 -22.47 -10.59 -13.39
N PHE A 77 -21.25 -10.55 -13.92
CA PHE A 77 -20.76 -9.51 -14.82
C PHE A 77 -20.20 -10.15 -16.09
N GLY A 78 -20.64 -9.68 -17.25
CA GLY A 78 -20.07 -10.04 -18.52
C GLY A 78 -18.88 -9.15 -18.88
N MET A 79 -17.89 -9.70 -19.55
CA MET A 79 -16.75 -8.98 -20.09
C MET A 79 -16.55 -9.36 -21.56
N MET A 80 -16.53 -8.36 -22.41
CA MET A 80 -16.10 -8.49 -23.81
C MET A 80 -14.63 -8.12 -23.91
N THR A 81 -13.92 -8.76 -24.81
CA THR A 81 -12.49 -8.52 -25.01
C THR A 81 -12.12 -8.48 -26.48
N ARG A 82 -11.15 -7.62 -26.79
CA ARG A 82 -10.48 -7.59 -28.08
C ARG A 82 -9.00 -7.33 -27.83
N THR A 83 -8.20 -8.38 -27.90
CA THR A 83 -6.75 -8.34 -27.68
C THR A 83 -6.01 -7.94 -28.95
N ALA A 84 -4.84 -7.32 -28.79
CA ALA A 84 -3.98 -6.87 -29.87
C ALA A 84 -4.73 -6.07 -30.98
N LEU A 85 -5.68 -5.21 -30.54
CA LEU A 85 -6.42 -4.36 -31.45
C LEU A 85 -5.50 -3.27 -32.00
N SER A 86 -5.28 -3.27 -33.34
CA SER A 86 -4.51 -2.21 -34.00
C SER A 86 -5.27 -0.89 -33.97
N VAL A 87 -4.64 0.14 -33.44
CA VAL A 87 -5.20 1.47 -33.24
C VAL A 87 -4.15 2.56 -33.54
N GLU A 88 -4.62 3.78 -33.73
CA GLU A 88 -3.77 4.97 -33.76
C GLU A 88 -3.93 5.75 -32.46
N VAL A 89 -2.87 5.94 -31.70
CA VAL A 89 -2.84 6.75 -30.49
C VAL A 89 -2.04 8.01 -30.77
N ASN A 90 -2.71 9.18 -30.73
CA ASN A 90 -2.07 10.48 -30.97
C ASN A 90 -1.23 10.52 -32.28
N GLY A 91 -1.69 9.84 -33.34
CA GLY A 91 -1.01 9.80 -34.63
C GLY A 91 0.03 8.68 -34.80
N ASN A 92 0.21 7.82 -33.82
CA ASN A 92 1.12 6.67 -33.90
C ASN A 92 0.34 5.35 -33.88
N GLU A 93 0.67 4.46 -34.81
CA GLU A 93 0.10 3.12 -34.85
C GLU A 93 0.66 2.28 -33.66
N THR A 94 -0.23 1.62 -32.95
CA THR A 94 0.09 0.72 -31.85
C THR A 94 -1.01 -0.32 -31.67
N GLU A 95 -0.81 -1.28 -30.77
CA GLU A 95 -1.83 -2.25 -30.39
C GLU A 95 -2.31 -1.96 -28.95
N ILE A 96 -3.56 -2.26 -28.68
CA ILE A 96 -4.14 -2.22 -27.34
C ILE A 96 -4.93 -3.50 -27.05
N ASP A 97 -5.06 -3.83 -25.77
CA ASP A 97 -6.05 -4.79 -25.30
C ASP A 97 -7.27 -4.02 -24.80
N LEU A 98 -8.38 -4.16 -25.51
CA LEU A 98 -9.64 -3.47 -25.20
C LEU A 98 -10.59 -4.42 -24.46
N PHE A 99 -11.07 -3.98 -23.30
CA PHE A 99 -12.04 -4.70 -22.48
C PHE A 99 -13.29 -3.86 -22.22
N SER A 100 -14.41 -4.55 -22.03
CA SER A 100 -15.62 -3.91 -21.49
C SER A 100 -15.80 -4.24 -20.01
N HIS A 101 -16.27 -3.27 -19.24
CA HIS A 101 -16.73 -3.50 -17.87
C HIS A 101 -18.10 -2.90 -17.65
N ASP A 102 -18.89 -3.53 -16.80
CA ASP A 102 -20.11 -2.95 -16.27
C ASP A 102 -19.76 -1.83 -15.26
N LYS A 103 -20.76 -1.04 -14.88
CA LYS A 103 -20.57 0.09 -13.97
C LYS A 103 -20.10 -0.34 -12.59
N THR A 104 -20.63 -1.46 -12.09
CA THR A 104 -20.33 -1.95 -10.73
C THR A 104 -18.87 -2.37 -10.64
N LEU A 105 -18.37 -3.04 -11.66
CA LEU A 105 -16.97 -3.46 -11.74
C LEU A 105 -16.03 -2.25 -11.88
N LEU A 106 -16.35 -1.27 -12.72
CA LEU A 106 -15.54 -0.04 -12.83
C LEU A 106 -15.51 0.77 -11.53
N ASP A 107 -16.61 0.86 -10.81
CA ASP A 107 -16.68 1.63 -9.55
C ASP A 107 -15.70 1.14 -8.49
N THR A 108 -15.19 -0.07 -8.61
CA THR A 108 -14.25 -0.66 -7.68
C THR A 108 -12.84 -0.15 -7.85
N PHE A 109 -12.51 0.24 -9.06
CA PHE A 109 -11.24 0.86 -9.38
C PHE A 109 -11.17 2.34 -8.98
N LYS A 110 -12.22 2.93 -8.39
CA LYS A 110 -12.22 4.33 -7.89
C LYS A 110 -11.06 4.64 -6.95
N LYS A 111 -10.63 3.66 -6.14
CA LYS A 111 -9.53 3.85 -5.20
C LYS A 111 -8.15 3.76 -5.85
N SER A 112 -8.07 3.18 -7.04
CA SER A 112 -6.83 3.02 -7.80
C SER A 112 -6.65 4.08 -8.88
N VAL A 113 -7.52 5.08 -8.94
CA VAL A 113 -7.41 6.21 -9.88
C VAL A 113 -6.14 7.00 -9.62
N ILE A 114 -5.31 7.12 -10.67
CA ILE A 114 -4.09 7.93 -10.69
C ILE A 114 -4.39 9.34 -11.17
N SER A 115 -5.20 9.45 -12.23
CA SER A 115 -5.58 10.73 -12.84
C SER A 115 -6.93 10.61 -13.55
N GLY A 116 -7.62 11.73 -13.69
CA GLY A 116 -8.93 11.82 -14.35
C GLY A 116 -10.09 11.42 -13.45
N ASP A 117 -11.22 11.09 -14.08
CA ASP A 117 -12.47 10.72 -13.41
C ASP A 117 -13.06 9.47 -14.06
N ILE A 118 -13.10 8.38 -13.29
CA ILE A 118 -13.62 7.09 -13.75
C ILE A 118 -15.13 7.10 -14.02
N SER A 119 -15.89 8.01 -13.40
CA SER A 119 -17.34 8.11 -13.62
C SER A 119 -17.69 8.52 -15.06
N ARG A 120 -16.79 9.26 -15.72
CA ARG A 120 -16.96 9.70 -17.10
C ARG A 120 -16.95 8.54 -18.11
N VAL A 121 -16.41 7.38 -17.76
CA VAL A 121 -16.42 6.20 -18.65
C VAL A 121 -17.85 5.76 -19.03
N TYR A 122 -18.84 6.10 -18.19
CA TYR A 122 -20.24 5.78 -18.42
C TYR A 122 -21.08 6.95 -18.94
N GLU A 123 -20.49 8.12 -19.16
CA GLU A 123 -21.19 9.25 -19.81
C GLU A 123 -21.46 8.93 -21.29
N ASP A 124 -22.39 9.69 -21.89
CA ASP A 124 -22.66 9.60 -23.31
C ASP A 124 -21.43 10.08 -24.10
N GLY A 125 -20.79 9.17 -24.79
CA GLY A 125 -19.57 9.38 -25.56
C GLY A 125 -18.75 8.11 -25.69
N ASN A 126 -17.61 8.21 -26.36
CA ASN A 126 -16.64 7.12 -26.46
C ASN A 126 -15.51 7.42 -25.45
N TYR A 127 -15.72 7.04 -24.20
CA TYR A 127 -14.78 7.27 -23.12
C TYR A 127 -14.23 5.95 -22.59
N ALA A 128 -12.97 5.99 -22.16
CA ALA A 128 -12.31 4.82 -21.60
C ALA A 128 -11.37 5.18 -20.43
N MET A 129 -11.11 4.17 -19.64
CA MET A 129 -10.07 4.11 -18.65
C MET A 129 -8.85 3.39 -19.22
N ALA A 130 -7.66 3.90 -19.00
CA ALA A 130 -6.42 3.17 -19.27
C ALA A 130 -5.85 2.60 -17.94
N VAL A 131 -5.31 1.39 -18.00
CA VAL A 131 -4.53 0.84 -16.91
C VAL A 131 -3.08 1.28 -17.06
N TYR A 132 -2.49 1.77 -15.99
CA TYR A 132 -1.10 2.24 -16.00
C TYR A 132 -0.15 1.11 -16.44
N ASN A 133 0.71 1.44 -17.38
CA ASN A 133 1.78 0.57 -17.85
C ASN A 133 3.08 1.39 -17.93
N GLN A 134 4.18 0.84 -17.41
CA GLN A 134 5.46 1.54 -17.39
C GLN A 134 6.08 1.73 -18.78
N ASP A 135 5.79 0.81 -19.70
CA ASP A 135 6.36 0.77 -21.04
C ASP A 135 5.54 1.59 -22.05
N TYR A 136 4.22 1.67 -21.84
CA TYR A 136 3.27 2.38 -22.69
C TYR A 136 2.40 3.32 -21.84
N ARG A 137 2.71 4.61 -21.87
CA ARG A 137 2.02 5.61 -21.04
C ARG A 137 0.86 6.22 -21.80
N LEU A 138 -0.34 5.71 -21.56
CA LEU A 138 -1.57 6.40 -21.91
C LEU A 138 -1.92 7.43 -20.81
N SER A 139 -2.36 8.61 -21.22
CA SER A 139 -2.68 9.74 -20.34
C SER A 139 -4.11 10.21 -20.55
N VAL A 140 -4.67 10.89 -19.54
CA VAL A 140 -5.98 11.53 -19.68
C VAL A 140 -5.94 12.57 -20.80
N GLY A 141 -6.92 12.49 -21.70
CA GLY A 141 -7.02 13.31 -22.92
C GLY A 141 -6.43 12.68 -24.16
N ASP A 142 -5.72 11.55 -24.06
CA ASP A 142 -5.25 10.82 -25.23
C ASP A 142 -6.43 10.28 -26.04
N LYS A 143 -6.28 10.34 -27.35
CA LYS A 143 -7.27 9.90 -28.32
C LYS A 143 -6.78 8.65 -29.03
N ILE A 144 -7.61 7.63 -28.96
CA ILE A 144 -7.39 6.33 -29.61
C ILE A 144 -8.35 6.22 -30.77
N LYS A 145 -7.82 6.09 -32.00
CA LYS A 145 -8.62 5.89 -33.20
C LYS A 145 -8.61 4.44 -33.63
N THR A 146 -9.81 3.89 -33.81
CA THR A 146 -10.01 2.56 -34.39
C THR A 146 -11.03 2.65 -35.51
N GLY A 147 -10.58 2.45 -36.76
CA GLY A 147 -11.40 2.71 -37.95
C GLY A 147 -11.89 4.17 -37.98
N ASN A 148 -13.21 4.35 -38.05
CA ASN A 148 -13.87 5.68 -38.09
C ASN A 148 -14.30 6.16 -36.68
N GLN A 149 -13.94 5.45 -35.62
CA GLN A 149 -14.34 5.77 -34.27
C GLN A 149 -13.14 6.33 -33.49
N GLU A 150 -13.41 7.28 -32.61
CA GLU A 150 -12.43 7.86 -31.68
C GLU A 150 -12.86 7.57 -30.25
N LEU A 151 -11.93 7.13 -29.40
CA LEU A 151 -12.08 6.83 -27.98
C LEU A 151 -11.16 7.75 -27.19
N GLU A 152 -11.69 8.48 -26.21
CA GLU A 152 -10.92 9.37 -25.35
C GLU A 152 -10.62 8.71 -24.00
N ILE A 153 -9.37 8.76 -23.57
CA ILE A 153 -8.97 8.33 -22.23
C ILE A 153 -9.36 9.41 -21.23
N VAL A 154 -10.30 9.11 -20.34
CA VAL A 154 -10.81 10.04 -19.31
C VAL A 154 -10.29 9.73 -17.90
N CYS A 155 -9.69 8.55 -17.73
CA CYS A 155 -9.16 8.09 -16.46
C CYS A 155 -7.96 7.16 -16.67
N VAL A 156 -6.98 7.24 -15.75
CA VAL A 156 -5.88 6.28 -15.65
C VAL A 156 -5.88 5.70 -14.25
N THR A 157 -5.81 4.37 -14.14
CA THR A 157 -5.81 3.63 -12.87
C THR A 157 -4.51 2.85 -12.68
N SER A 158 -4.12 2.60 -11.44
CA SER A 158 -2.98 1.73 -11.10
C SER A 158 -3.32 0.24 -11.14
N GLU A 159 -4.60 -0.09 -11.15
CA GLU A 159 -5.13 -1.45 -11.12
C GLU A 159 -6.20 -1.59 -12.21
N GLY A 160 -6.36 -2.80 -12.73
CA GLY A 160 -7.33 -3.14 -13.75
C GLY A 160 -7.10 -4.56 -14.25
N VAL A 161 -7.71 -4.88 -15.38
CA VAL A 161 -7.44 -6.15 -16.06
C VAL A 161 -6.00 -6.13 -16.57
N GLY A 162 -5.26 -7.21 -16.32
CA GLY A 162 -3.92 -7.38 -16.86
C GLY A 162 -3.94 -7.48 -18.39
N SER A 163 -2.86 -7.02 -19.02
CA SER A 163 -2.68 -7.22 -20.46
C SER A 163 -2.61 -8.70 -20.80
N VAL A 164 -3.27 -9.11 -21.87
CA VAL A 164 -3.24 -10.48 -22.39
C VAL A 164 -2.18 -10.60 -23.48
N SER A 165 -2.08 -9.60 -24.35
CA SER A 165 -1.14 -9.60 -25.50
C SER A 165 0.21 -8.95 -25.20
N GLY A 166 0.35 -8.29 -24.03
CA GLY A 166 1.49 -7.42 -23.70
C GLY A 166 1.28 -5.96 -24.10
N ALA A 167 0.18 -5.64 -24.79
CA ALA A 167 -0.19 -4.29 -25.18
C ALA A 167 -0.82 -3.50 -24.03
N PRO A 168 -0.90 -2.16 -24.10
CA PRO A 168 -1.61 -1.34 -23.13
C PRO A 168 -3.07 -1.76 -22.96
N THR A 169 -3.53 -1.86 -21.72
CA THR A 169 -4.92 -2.21 -21.41
C THR A 169 -5.79 -0.97 -21.36
N VAL A 170 -6.89 -1.01 -22.11
CA VAL A 170 -7.92 0.01 -22.16
C VAL A 170 -9.27 -0.61 -21.83
N VAL A 171 -10.03 0.03 -20.95
CA VAL A 171 -11.33 -0.46 -20.49
C VAL A 171 -12.39 0.59 -20.77
N CYS A 172 -13.48 0.19 -21.40
CA CYS A 172 -14.62 1.07 -21.66
C CYS A 172 -15.93 0.46 -21.16
N SER A 173 -17.03 1.20 -21.26
CA SER A 173 -18.35 0.65 -20.99
C SER A 173 -18.75 -0.38 -22.04
N GLU A 174 -19.63 -1.31 -21.69
CA GLU A 174 -20.18 -2.30 -22.62
C GLU A 174 -20.79 -1.62 -23.86
N LYS A 175 -21.54 -0.54 -23.66
CA LYS A 175 -22.15 0.24 -24.76
C LYS A 175 -21.10 0.81 -25.72
N THR A 176 -20.01 1.33 -25.18
CA THR A 176 -18.90 1.87 -25.97
C THR A 176 -18.19 0.75 -26.71
N PHE A 177 -17.94 -0.38 -26.05
CA PHE A 177 -17.32 -1.56 -26.67
C PHE A 177 -18.14 -2.07 -27.87
N MET A 178 -19.46 -2.25 -27.69
CA MET A 178 -20.37 -2.68 -28.75
C MET A 178 -20.38 -1.72 -29.92
N ARG A 179 -20.30 -0.41 -29.65
CA ARG A 179 -20.26 0.64 -30.66
C ARG A 179 -18.97 0.63 -31.49
N LEU A 180 -17.84 0.34 -30.82
CA LEU A 180 -16.52 0.30 -31.45
C LEU A 180 -16.28 -0.97 -32.26
N THR A 181 -16.73 -2.12 -31.74
CA THR A 181 -16.40 -3.44 -32.31
C THR A 181 -17.54 -4.11 -33.06
N GLY A 182 -18.79 -3.71 -32.79
CA GLY A 182 -20.00 -4.38 -33.27
C GLY A 182 -20.32 -5.69 -32.53
N GLU A 183 -19.53 -6.07 -31.54
CA GLU A 183 -19.71 -7.30 -30.77
C GLU A 183 -20.63 -7.08 -29.57
N CYS A 184 -21.53 -8.04 -29.30
CA CYS A 184 -22.51 -7.97 -28.22
C CYS A 184 -22.54 -9.24 -27.33
N ARG A 185 -21.62 -10.17 -27.57
CA ARG A 185 -21.47 -11.40 -26.78
C ARG A 185 -20.26 -11.26 -25.87
N PHE A 186 -20.28 -11.97 -24.73
CA PHE A 186 -19.18 -11.94 -23.78
C PHE A 186 -18.11 -12.99 -24.07
N ALA A 187 -16.86 -12.70 -23.73
CA ALA A 187 -15.76 -13.66 -23.69
C ALA A 187 -15.72 -14.36 -22.34
N MET A 188 -16.05 -13.64 -21.27
CA MET A 188 -15.99 -14.13 -19.91
C MET A 188 -17.15 -13.58 -19.09
N ILE A 189 -17.62 -14.38 -18.14
CA ILE A 189 -18.60 -13.96 -17.12
C ILE A 189 -18.00 -14.27 -15.75
N SER A 190 -17.94 -13.24 -14.92
CA SER A 190 -17.50 -13.32 -13.53
C SER A 190 -18.71 -13.37 -12.61
N VAL A 191 -18.78 -14.37 -11.72
CA VAL A 191 -19.89 -14.55 -10.78
C VAL A 191 -19.36 -14.38 -9.35
N VAL A 192 -20.04 -13.54 -8.58
CA VAL A 192 -19.82 -13.35 -7.15
C VAL A 192 -20.98 -14.00 -6.40
N LEU A 193 -20.66 -14.83 -5.44
CA LEU A 193 -21.63 -15.58 -4.64
C LEU A 193 -21.86 -14.91 -3.28
N LYS A 194 -23.04 -15.12 -2.72
CA LYS A 194 -23.33 -14.74 -1.33
C LYS A 194 -22.54 -15.66 -0.38
N LYS A 195 -22.29 -15.18 0.83
CA LYS A 195 -21.71 -16.03 1.88
C LYS A 195 -22.63 -17.23 2.13
N ASP A 196 -22.03 -18.38 2.36
CA ASP A 196 -22.74 -19.65 2.68
C ASP A 196 -23.65 -20.16 1.57
N VAL A 197 -23.29 -19.90 0.30
CA VAL A 197 -24.02 -20.43 -0.85
C VAL A 197 -23.98 -21.95 -0.88
N SER A 198 -25.12 -22.57 -1.24
CA SER A 198 -25.23 -24.03 -1.36
C SER A 198 -24.56 -24.56 -2.64
N GLU A 199 -23.99 -25.76 -2.59
CA GLU A 199 -23.45 -26.43 -3.78
C GLU A 199 -24.52 -26.66 -4.86
N ALA A 200 -25.79 -26.72 -4.47
CA ALA A 200 -26.89 -26.78 -5.43
C ALA A 200 -27.00 -25.52 -6.32
N ALA A 201 -26.68 -24.34 -5.79
CA ALA A 201 -26.67 -23.13 -6.60
C ALA A 201 -25.52 -23.15 -7.61
N VAL A 202 -24.33 -23.59 -7.19
CA VAL A 202 -23.15 -23.72 -8.07
C VAL A 202 -23.46 -24.78 -9.19
N SER A 203 -24.08 -25.89 -8.84
CA SER A 203 -24.50 -26.90 -9.82
C SER A 203 -25.48 -26.33 -10.85
N LYS A 204 -26.46 -25.52 -10.40
CA LYS A 204 -27.41 -24.86 -11.31
C LYS A 204 -26.72 -23.91 -12.28
N ILE A 205 -25.70 -23.16 -11.81
CA ILE A 205 -24.92 -22.29 -12.69
C ILE A 205 -24.19 -23.14 -13.74
N ARG A 206 -23.56 -24.24 -13.31
CA ARG A 206 -22.83 -25.14 -14.20
C ARG A 206 -23.76 -25.76 -15.26
N ASP A 207 -24.95 -26.21 -14.86
CA ASP A 207 -25.94 -26.77 -15.77
C ASP A 207 -26.46 -25.73 -16.79
N LEU A 208 -26.59 -24.47 -16.35
CA LEU A 208 -27.03 -23.35 -17.19
C LEU A 208 -26.03 -23.01 -18.29
N VAL A 209 -24.74 -23.08 -17.97
CA VAL A 209 -23.66 -22.65 -18.90
C VAL A 209 -23.20 -23.78 -19.83
N GLY A 210 -23.57 -25.03 -19.57
CA GLY A 210 -23.31 -26.16 -20.45
C GLY A 210 -21.81 -26.39 -20.71
N ASP A 211 -21.45 -26.43 -22.00
CA ASP A 211 -20.09 -26.77 -22.45
C ASP A 211 -19.08 -25.63 -22.31
N CYS A 212 -19.43 -24.49 -21.68
CA CYS A 212 -18.47 -23.41 -21.43
C CYS A 212 -17.38 -23.84 -20.45
N LEU A 213 -16.24 -23.18 -20.52
CA LEU A 213 -15.19 -23.33 -19.50
C LEU A 213 -15.70 -22.78 -18.17
N PHE A 214 -15.84 -23.66 -17.19
CA PHE A 214 -16.32 -23.31 -15.85
C PHE A 214 -15.23 -23.53 -14.83
N VAL A 215 -14.77 -22.45 -14.19
CA VAL A 215 -13.73 -22.47 -13.16
C VAL A 215 -14.34 -22.02 -11.84
N ASP A 216 -14.29 -22.89 -10.84
CA ASP A 216 -14.67 -22.58 -9.47
C ASP A 216 -13.42 -22.10 -8.71
N ASN A 217 -13.38 -20.81 -8.40
CA ASN A 217 -12.22 -20.17 -7.76
C ASN A 217 -12.35 -20.08 -6.24
N ARG A 218 -13.39 -20.60 -5.63
CA ARG A 218 -13.68 -20.43 -4.19
C ARG A 218 -12.57 -20.97 -3.30
N GLU A 219 -12.04 -22.14 -3.61
CA GLU A 219 -10.94 -22.76 -2.86
C GLU A 219 -9.66 -21.92 -3.02
N GLU A 220 -9.28 -21.58 -4.25
CA GLU A 220 -8.14 -20.75 -4.55
C GLU A 220 -8.25 -19.36 -3.90
N ASN A 221 -9.40 -18.71 -3.97
CA ASN A 221 -9.66 -17.44 -3.31
C ASN A 221 -9.52 -17.53 -1.77
N SER A 222 -9.94 -18.66 -1.18
CA SER A 222 -9.77 -18.91 0.26
C SER A 222 -8.30 -19.03 0.64
N ASP A 223 -7.50 -19.76 -0.14
CA ASP A 223 -6.07 -19.95 0.08
C ASP A 223 -5.29 -18.65 -0.09
N ILE A 224 -5.63 -17.89 -1.12
CA ILE A 224 -5.05 -16.57 -1.37
C ILE A 224 -5.38 -15.62 -0.21
N ASN A 225 -6.63 -15.57 0.24
CA ASN A 225 -7.04 -14.78 1.40
C ASN A 225 -6.32 -15.22 2.68
N GLY A 226 -6.17 -16.52 2.90
CA GLY A 226 -5.38 -17.07 4.02
C GLY A 226 -3.94 -16.59 3.98
N SER A 227 -3.28 -16.69 2.84
CA SER A 227 -1.90 -16.24 2.62
C SER A 227 -1.75 -14.74 2.83
N TYR A 228 -2.71 -13.93 2.38
CA TYR A 228 -2.75 -12.48 2.62
C TYR A 228 -2.79 -12.15 4.12
N TRP A 229 -3.66 -12.82 4.89
CA TRP A 229 -3.74 -12.60 6.33
C TRP A 229 -2.46 -12.99 7.06
N VAL A 230 -1.85 -14.13 6.70
CA VAL A 230 -0.55 -14.56 7.26
C VAL A 230 0.52 -13.52 6.95
N PHE A 231 0.61 -13.07 5.71
CA PHE A 231 1.55 -12.02 5.32
C PHE A 231 1.31 -10.72 6.09
N ARG A 232 0.07 -10.29 6.24
CA ARG A 232 -0.30 -9.09 6.97
C ARG A 232 0.09 -9.17 8.44
N ILE A 233 -0.21 -10.29 9.10
CA ILE A 233 0.17 -10.52 10.51
C ILE A 233 1.70 -10.53 10.65
N ALA A 234 2.42 -11.21 9.76
CA ALA A 234 3.88 -11.25 9.76
C ALA A 234 4.48 -9.85 9.58
N SER A 235 3.94 -9.04 8.67
CA SER A 235 4.38 -7.67 8.41
C SER A 235 4.20 -6.76 9.62
N TYR A 236 3.04 -6.81 10.28
CA TYR A 236 2.81 -6.05 11.52
C TYR A 236 3.66 -6.57 12.68
N GLY A 237 3.86 -7.89 12.78
CA GLY A 237 4.78 -8.49 13.74
C GLY A 237 6.20 -8.00 13.58
N PHE A 238 6.69 -7.94 12.34
CA PHE A 238 8.02 -7.41 12.04
C PHE A 238 8.13 -5.91 12.37
N LEU A 239 7.10 -5.11 12.07
CA LEU A 239 7.04 -3.70 12.45
C LEU A 239 7.06 -3.52 13.97
N ALA A 240 6.39 -4.38 14.72
CA ALA A 240 6.42 -4.38 16.18
C ALA A 240 7.84 -4.70 16.72
N ILE A 241 8.55 -5.65 16.11
CA ILE A 241 9.95 -5.98 16.46
C ILE A 241 10.87 -4.78 16.21
N ILE A 242 10.76 -4.14 15.04
CA ILE A 242 11.54 -2.92 14.73
C ILE A 242 11.23 -1.81 15.75
N SER A 243 9.96 -1.64 16.11
CA SER A 243 9.53 -0.67 17.13
C SER A 243 10.16 -0.98 18.49
N LEU A 244 10.18 -2.24 18.91
CA LEU A 244 10.81 -2.67 20.15
C LEU A 244 12.34 -2.42 20.13
N ILE A 245 13.01 -2.76 19.05
CA ILE A 245 14.44 -2.49 18.87
C ILE A 245 14.71 -0.99 18.96
N THR A 246 13.85 -0.17 18.33
CA THR A 246 13.95 1.29 18.37
C THR A 246 13.85 1.80 19.81
N VAL A 247 12.83 1.35 20.57
CA VAL A 247 12.65 1.71 21.99
C VAL A 247 13.87 1.31 22.83
N LEU A 248 14.37 0.08 22.66
CA LEU A 248 15.53 -0.43 23.40
C LEU A 248 16.80 0.35 23.06
N ASN A 249 17.03 0.66 21.79
CA ASN A 249 18.20 1.42 21.34
C ASN A 249 18.19 2.86 21.90
N ILE A 250 17.04 3.53 21.82
CA ILE A 250 16.85 4.87 22.39
C ILE A 250 17.09 4.84 23.89
N THR A 251 16.47 3.90 24.61
CA THR A 251 16.62 3.73 26.05
C THR A 251 18.08 3.49 26.44
N ASN A 252 18.76 2.60 25.74
CA ASN A 252 20.17 2.28 25.96
C ASN A 252 21.08 3.50 25.71
N SER A 253 20.83 4.23 24.62
CA SER A 253 21.60 5.44 24.27
C SER A 253 21.48 6.51 25.36
N ILE A 254 20.27 6.79 25.84
CA ILE A 254 20.04 7.75 26.94
C ILE A 254 20.71 7.26 28.24
N SER A 255 20.54 5.97 28.57
CA SER A 255 21.13 5.39 29.79
C SER A 255 22.65 5.44 29.79
N MET A 256 23.29 5.16 28.65
CA MET A 256 24.76 5.31 28.49
C MET A 256 25.21 6.75 28.63
N GLY A 257 24.48 7.71 28.01
CA GLY A 257 24.78 9.14 28.14
C GLY A 257 24.74 9.63 29.58
N VAL A 258 23.74 9.21 30.34
CA VAL A 258 23.60 9.53 31.77
C VAL A 258 24.71 8.86 32.57
N SER A 259 24.99 7.58 32.35
CA SER A 259 26.02 6.82 33.09
C SER A 259 27.41 7.39 32.88
N ALA A 260 27.74 7.85 31.67
CA ALA A 260 29.02 8.49 31.35
C ALA A 260 29.27 9.80 32.16
N ARG A 261 28.19 10.44 32.64
CA ARG A 261 28.26 11.72 33.39
C ARG A 261 27.88 11.59 34.83
N ILE A 262 27.78 10.38 35.36
CA ILE A 262 27.31 10.14 36.70
C ILE A 262 28.18 10.83 37.74
N LYS A 263 29.52 10.88 37.54
CA LYS A 263 30.47 11.59 38.39
C LYS A 263 30.24 13.12 38.39
N GLN A 264 29.91 13.72 37.22
CA GLN A 264 29.57 15.13 37.15
C GLN A 264 28.29 15.46 37.91
N TYR A 265 27.28 14.61 37.80
CA TYR A 265 26.02 14.76 38.57
C TYR A 265 26.25 14.58 40.08
N GLY A 266 27.14 13.66 40.48
CA GLY A 266 27.57 13.50 41.87
C GLY A 266 28.26 14.73 42.42
N ALA A 267 29.20 15.31 41.67
CA ALA A 267 29.90 16.55 42.07
C ALA A 267 28.91 17.74 42.21
N MET A 268 27.95 17.89 41.29
CA MET A 268 26.93 18.94 41.39
C MET A 268 26.04 18.77 42.63
N ARG A 269 25.73 17.54 43.01
CA ARG A 269 24.98 17.24 44.27
C ARG A 269 25.82 17.55 45.51
N ALA A 270 27.12 17.29 45.47
CA ALA A 270 28.01 17.60 46.58
C ALA A 270 28.13 19.12 46.83
N VAL A 271 27.99 19.95 45.81
CA VAL A 271 27.97 21.43 45.89
C VAL A 271 26.58 21.98 46.28
N GLY A 272 25.58 21.09 46.51
CA GLY A 272 24.28 21.51 47.00
C GLY A 272 23.10 21.41 45.99
N MET A 273 23.32 20.85 44.81
CA MET A 273 22.24 20.67 43.85
C MET A 273 21.26 19.60 44.34
N GLY A 274 19.97 19.91 44.37
CA GLY A 274 18.93 18.97 44.76
C GLY A 274 18.73 17.82 43.76
N SER A 275 18.37 16.63 44.21
CA SER A 275 18.14 15.45 43.33
C SER A 275 17.09 15.70 42.24
N GLY A 276 16.07 16.52 42.53
CA GLY A 276 15.06 16.92 41.55
C GLY A 276 15.61 17.85 40.46
N GLN A 277 16.60 18.71 40.75
CA GLN A 277 17.27 19.58 39.81
C GLN A 277 18.14 18.77 38.84
N VAL A 278 18.88 17.79 39.36
CA VAL A 278 19.68 16.86 38.54
C VAL A 278 18.77 16.03 37.63
N ALA A 279 17.65 15.52 38.15
CA ALA A 279 16.68 14.79 37.34
C ALA A 279 16.12 15.65 36.18
N LYS A 280 15.75 16.91 36.44
CA LYS A 280 15.30 17.85 35.39
C LYS A 280 16.37 18.10 34.33
N MET A 281 17.62 18.22 34.74
CA MET A 281 18.74 18.42 33.80
C MET A 281 18.94 17.21 32.90
N ILE A 282 18.89 15.99 33.43
CA ILE A 282 18.97 14.75 32.65
C ILE A 282 17.79 14.64 31.69
N THR A 283 16.59 14.96 32.15
CA THR A 283 15.40 14.97 31.31
C THR A 283 15.54 15.95 30.15
N ALA A 284 15.98 17.17 30.43
CA ALA A 284 16.18 18.19 29.39
C ALA A 284 17.24 17.77 28.36
N GLU A 285 18.33 17.15 28.81
CA GLU A 285 19.36 16.61 27.92
C GLU A 285 18.83 15.47 27.04
N ALA A 286 18.11 14.50 27.62
CA ALA A 286 17.52 13.39 26.90
C ALA A 286 16.48 13.86 25.86
N VAL A 287 15.65 14.83 26.23
CA VAL A 287 14.66 15.43 25.34
C VAL A 287 15.36 16.18 24.18
N THR A 288 16.45 16.88 24.45
CA THR A 288 17.23 17.56 23.40
C THR A 288 17.78 16.57 22.38
N TYR A 289 18.37 15.45 22.83
CA TYR A 289 18.86 14.41 21.93
C TYR A 289 17.72 13.76 21.14
N ALA A 290 16.59 13.52 21.79
CA ALA A 290 15.41 12.97 21.12
C ALA A 290 14.89 13.91 20.05
N ILE A 291 14.73 15.20 20.33
CA ILE A 291 14.26 16.19 19.35
C ILE A 291 15.23 16.29 18.15
N CYS A 292 16.53 16.46 18.41
CA CYS A 292 17.53 16.56 17.34
C CYS A 292 17.60 15.27 16.50
N GLY A 293 17.61 14.10 17.15
CA GLY A 293 17.65 12.81 16.46
C GLY A 293 16.38 12.51 15.68
N THR A 294 15.22 12.88 16.24
CA THR A 294 13.94 12.71 15.58
C THR A 294 13.81 13.63 14.37
N ALA A 295 14.19 14.89 14.50
CA ALA A 295 14.17 15.84 13.38
C ALA A 295 15.07 15.37 12.23
N ALA A 296 16.31 14.99 12.53
CA ALA A 296 17.25 14.46 11.54
C ALA A 296 16.72 13.13 10.95
N GLY A 297 16.20 12.23 11.79
CA GLY A 297 15.64 10.95 11.39
C GLY A 297 14.42 11.07 10.50
N ILE A 298 13.50 11.98 10.79
CA ILE A 298 12.32 12.25 9.96
C ILE A 298 12.74 12.84 8.61
N ILE A 299 13.64 13.82 8.57
CA ILE A 299 14.09 14.42 7.31
C ILE A 299 14.76 13.37 6.42
N LEU A 300 15.71 12.63 6.94
CA LEU A 300 16.42 11.58 6.18
C LEU A 300 15.51 10.40 5.86
N GLY A 301 14.62 10.03 6.79
CA GLY A 301 13.65 8.96 6.63
C GLY A 301 12.62 9.27 5.54
N LEU A 302 12.07 10.49 5.51
CA LEU A 302 11.16 10.92 4.45
C LEU A 302 11.85 10.95 3.08
N LEU A 303 13.10 11.41 3.03
CA LEU A 303 13.87 11.37 1.79
C LEU A 303 14.06 9.95 1.28
N LEU A 304 14.46 9.03 2.16
CA LEU A 304 14.64 7.62 1.78
C LEU A 304 13.30 6.96 1.42
N HIS A 305 12.24 7.22 2.17
CA HIS A 305 10.88 6.77 1.87
C HIS A 305 10.44 7.23 0.47
N TYR A 306 10.65 8.52 0.16
CA TYR A 306 10.36 9.07 -1.17
C TYR A 306 11.16 8.36 -2.27
N LEU A 307 12.46 8.16 -2.07
CA LEU A 307 13.32 7.49 -3.07
C LEU A 307 12.88 6.04 -3.32
N ILE A 308 12.60 5.29 -2.26
CA ILE A 308 12.10 3.90 -2.37
C ILE A 308 10.73 3.91 -3.07
N TYR A 309 9.81 4.76 -2.62
CA TYR A 309 8.46 4.85 -3.17
C TYR A 309 8.49 5.25 -4.65
N ALA A 310 9.29 6.26 -5.02
CA ALA A 310 9.41 6.71 -6.40
C ALA A 310 10.00 5.64 -7.33
N LYS A 311 11.02 4.91 -6.87
CA LYS A 311 11.71 3.90 -7.68
C LYS A 311 10.96 2.57 -7.77
N ILE A 312 10.24 2.20 -6.73
CA ILE A 312 9.57 0.89 -6.65
C ILE A 312 8.07 1.05 -6.93
N VAL A 313 7.36 1.93 -6.19
CA VAL A 313 5.91 2.03 -6.30
C VAL A 313 5.48 2.82 -7.53
N ILE A 314 6.00 4.04 -7.72
CA ILE A 314 5.57 4.89 -8.84
C ILE A 314 5.96 4.27 -10.18
N THR A 315 7.12 3.64 -10.27
CA THR A 315 7.57 3.02 -11.52
C THR A 315 6.65 1.87 -11.94
N HIS A 316 6.19 1.03 -11.01
CA HIS A 316 5.38 -0.16 -11.32
C HIS A 316 3.88 0.10 -11.35
N PHE A 317 3.38 0.98 -10.48
CA PHE A 317 1.94 1.21 -10.30
C PHE A 317 1.49 2.61 -10.72
N GLY A 318 2.41 3.51 -11.07
CA GLY A 318 2.09 4.91 -11.32
C GLY A 318 1.68 5.67 -10.06
N GLY A 319 1.04 6.83 -10.27
CA GLY A 319 0.54 7.68 -9.20
C GLY A 319 1.57 8.67 -8.66
N SER A 320 1.25 9.28 -7.52
CA SER A 320 2.08 10.28 -6.84
C SER A 320 2.42 9.84 -5.42
N TRP A 321 3.57 10.30 -4.94
CA TRP A 321 3.96 10.09 -3.55
C TRP A 321 3.17 11.02 -2.62
N ASN A 322 2.67 10.45 -1.53
CA ASN A 322 2.03 11.20 -0.46
C ASN A 322 2.87 11.08 0.82
N ILE A 323 2.87 12.16 1.62
CA ILE A 323 3.57 12.16 2.90
C ILE A 323 2.93 11.11 3.83
N PRO A 324 3.71 10.16 4.39
CA PRO A 324 3.16 9.10 5.25
C PRO A 324 2.88 9.62 6.68
N PHE A 325 1.84 10.43 6.85
CA PHE A 325 1.50 11.04 8.14
C PHE A 325 1.27 10.01 9.26
N ALA A 326 0.68 8.86 8.95
CA ALA A 326 0.49 7.79 9.92
C ALA A 326 1.82 7.25 10.45
N THR A 327 2.79 7.01 9.57
CA THR A 327 4.14 6.59 9.92
C THR A 327 4.85 7.63 10.79
N ILE A 328 4.73 8.92 10.43
CA ILE A 328 5.28 10.03 11.24
C ILE A 328 4.68 10.02 12.65
N ALA A 329 3.35 9.89 12.76
CA ALA A 329 2.67 9.87 14.05
C ALA A 329 3.12 8.67 14.92
N ILE A 330 3.24 7.48 14.34
CA ILE A 330 3.74 6.29 15.03
C ILE A 330 5.17 6.50 15.53
N VAL A 331 6.06 7.03 14.69
CA VAL A 331 7.45 7.34 15.07
C VAL A 331 7.50 8.33 16.22
N LEU A 332 6.72 9.41 16.19
CA LEU A 332 6.66 10.40 17.27
C LEU A 332 6.16 9.76 18.58
N LEU A 333 5.13 8.92 18.54
CA LEU A 333 4.64 8.20 19.71
C LEU A 333 5.69 7.25 20.29
N LEU A 334 6.40 6.50 19.43
CA LEU A 334 7.49 5.61 19.85
C LEU A 334 8.64 6.37 20.50
N VAL A 335 9.03 7.54 19.97
CA VAL A 335 10.07 8.39 20.55
C VAL A 335 9.65 8.91 21.91
N VAL A 336 8.43 9.43 22.05
CA VAL A 336 7.91 9.92 23.35
C VAL A 336 7.88 8.79 24.37
N PHE A 337 7.35 7.63 24.00
CA PHE A 337 7.31 6.45 24.88
C PHE A 337 8.72 6.02 25.30
N SER A 338 9.66 5.95 24.35
CA SER A 338 11.06 5.59 24.60
C SER A 338 11.73 6.57 25.56
N CYS A 339 11.49 7.87 25.41
CA CYS A 339 12.03 8.90 26.29
C CYS A 339 11.52 8.73 27.73
N ILE A 340 10.22 8.47 27.91
CA ILE A 340 9.62 8.23 29.22
C ILE A 340 10.29 7.02 29.92
N VAL A 341 10.40 5.90 29.20
CA VAL A 341 11.02 4.66 29.71
C VAL A 341 12.50 4.89 30.03
N ALA A 342 13.24 5.55 29.13
CA ALA A 342 14.67 5.78 29.25
C ALA A 342 15.04 6.70 30.41
N ILE A 343 14.22 7.70 30.72
CA ILE A 343 14.47 8.66 31.81
C ILE A 343 14.16 8.05 33.16
N TYR A 344 13.18 7.13 33.23
CA TYR A 344 12.71 6.59 34.50
C TYR A 344 13.80 5.87 35.31
N ALA A 345 14.55 4.97 34.70
CA ALA A 345 15.56 4.17 35.41
C ALA A 345 16.76 4.98 35.91
N PRO A 346 17.42 5.85 35.09
CA PRO A 346 18.49 6.73 35.57
C PRO A 346 18.04 7.74 36.62
N ALA A 347 16.88 8.34 36.47
CA ALA A 347 16.34 9.29 37.44
C ALA A 347 16.11 8.64 38.81
N LYS A 348 15.57 7.40 38.82
CA LYS A 348 15.42 6.62 40.08
C LYS A 348 16.77 6.28 40.70
N ARG A 349 17.76 5.87 39.91
CA ARG A 349 19.10 5.54 40.37
C ARG A 349 19.78 6.74 41.04
N ILE A 350 19.75 7.92 40.39
CA ILE A 350 20.36 9.16 40.95
C ILE A 350 19.65 9.63 42.21
N ARG A 351 18.31 9.50 42.28
CA ARG A 351 17.56 9.83 43.49
C ARG A 351 17.98 9.00 44.69
N ASN A 352 18.31 7.73 44.47
CA ASN A 352 18.64 6.76 45.52
C ASN A 352 20.16 6.68 45.82
N MET A 353 21.05 7.40 45.09
CA MET A 353 22.48 7.43 45.35
C MET A 353 22.77 8.21 46.62
N ALA A 354 23.47 7.59 47.57
CA ALA A 354 24.02 8.26 48.75
C ALA A 354 25.19 9.19 48.33
N ILE A 355 25.17 10.44 48.78
CA ILE A 355 26.19 11.46 48.40
C ILE A 355 27.61 10.99 48.82
N THR A 356 27.71 10.25 49.94
CA THR A 356 28.96 9.70 50.44
C THR A 356 29.60 8.62 49.57
N ALA A 357 28.79 7.81 48.86
CA ALA A 357 29.31 6.79 47.94
C ALA A 357 29.97 7.38 46.70
N THR A 358 29.50 8.53 46.21
CA THR A 358 30.03 9.18 45.01
C THR A 358 31.35 9.92 45.28
N ILE A 359 31.61 10.34 46.50
CA ILE A 359 32.87 11.03 46.92
C ILE A 359 34.01 10.02 47.11
N ASN A 360 33.69 8.78 47.58
CA ASN A 360 34.71 7.74 47.81
C ASN A 360 35.20 7.04 46.49
N GLU A 361 34.50 7.23 45.34
CA GLU A 361 34.92 6.74 44.03
C GLU A 361 35.62 7.79 43.17
N LEU A 362 35.88 8.99 43.70
CA LEU A 362 36.73 10.05 43.14
C LEU A 362 38.19 9.92 43.57
#